data_23b3949b89e96542d55b67bb9daab104
#
_entry.id   23b3949b89e96542d55b67bb9daab104
#
_cell.length_a   1.000
_cell.length_b   1.000
_cell.length_c   1.000
_cell.angle_alpha   90.00
_cell.angle_beta   90.00
_cell.angle_gamma   90.00
#
_symmetry.space_group_name_H-M   'P 1'
#
loop_
_entity.id
_entity.type
_entity.pdbx_description
1 polymer ?
#
loop_
_entity_poly.entity_id
_entity_poly.type
_entity_poly.pdbx_seq_one_letter_code
_entity_poly.pdbx_strand_id
1 'polypeptide(L)'
;KVTDTLEKIGMVVTEKNPDVIISIGGDGTVLRAASIAARADIPIVGINCGTLGYLNDIEPEETDLLQKLKTDDYSIDSLMLLAVTLCRRDGTQEEFLVLNEVLFSRGASPRIADIHLYSDGVHVSDYSADGLIFSTPTGSTAYSLSAGGPIIHPSLESITVTPVCP
;
A
#
# COMPACT_ATOMS: atom_id res chain seq x y z
N LYS A 1 -2.15 21.01 15.80
CA LYS A 1 -3.44 21.30 15.12
C LYS A 1 -4.35 20.06 15.07
N VAL A 2 -3.90 18.93 14.47
CA VAL A 2 -4.73 17.70 14.40
C VAL A 2 -5.06 17.17 15.79
N THR A 3 -4.05 17.00 16.65
CA THR A 3 -4.23 16.54 18.05
C THR A 3 -5.20 17.45 18.81
N ASP A 4 -5.03 18.76 18.70
CA ASP A 4 -5.91 19.73 19.38
C ASP A 4 -7.36 19.65 18.87
N THR A 5 -7.53 19.34 17.58
CA THR A 5 -8.85 19.13 16.98
C THR A 5 -9.50 17.86 17.54
N LEU A 6 -8.75 16.76 17.60
CA LEU A 6 -9.22 15.49 18.15
C LEU A 6 -9.64 15.62 19.62
N GLU A 7 -8.81 16.27 20.43
CA GLU A 7 -9.12 16.52 21.84
C GLU A 7 -10.38 17.39 22.02
N LYS A 8 -10.54 18.45 21.20
CA LYS A 8 -11.74 19.32 21.22
C LYS A 8 -13.02 18.58 20.90
N ILE A 9 -12.98 17.60 20.01
CA ILE A 9 -14.14 16.77 19.68
C ILE A 9 -14.31 15.59 20.66
N GLY A 10 -13.42 15.48 21.67
CA GLY A 10 -13.50 14.46 22.72
C GLY A 10 -13.01 13.09 22.30
N MET A 11 -12.12 13.01 21.31
CA MET A 11 -11.39 11.78 20.96
C MET A 11 -10.10 11.68 21.78
N VAL A 12 -9.71 10.45 22.11
CA VAL A 12 -8.50 10.17 22.87
C VAL A 12 -7.40 9.72 21.92
N VAL A 13 -6.29 10.43 21.91
CA VAL A 13 -5.09 10.01 21.16
C VAL A 13 -4.34 8.97 21.99
N THR A 14 -4.17 7.76 21.45
CA THR A 14 -3.52 6.64 22.15
C THR A 14 -2.65 5.83 21.20
N GLU A 15 -1.63 5.19 21.74
CA GLU A 15 -0.83 4.17 21.04
C GLU A 15 -1.31 2.74 21.30
N LYS A 16 -2.30 2.57 22.20
CA LYS A 16 -2.78 1.25 22.61
C LYS A 16 -4.22 1.05 22.17
N ASN A 17 -4.44 0.01 21.36
CA ASN A 17 -5.75 -0.40 20.88
C ASN A 17 -6.57 0.79 20.33
N PRO A 18 -6.08 1.51 19.33
CA PRO A 18 -6.84 2.57 18.71
C PRO A 18 -8.00 1.99 17.87
N ASP A 19 -9.10 2.73 17.76
CA ASP A 19 -10.22 2.38 16.89
C ASP A 19 -9.96 2.81 15.42
N VAL A 20 -9.08 3.79 15.21
CA VAL A 20 -8.70 4.33 13.90
C VAL A 20 -7.25 4.83 13.94
N ILE A 21 -6.53 4.65 12.85
CA ILE A 21 -5.19 5.22 12.66
C ILE A 21 -5.32 6.50 11.83
N ILE A 22 -4.79 7.61 12.34
CA ILE A 22 -4.71 8.85 11.59
C ILE A 22 -3.28 9.01 11.05
N SER A 23 -3.14 8.89 9.74
CA SER A 23 -1.88 9.09 9.03
C SER A 23 -1.74 10.56 8.63
N ILE A 24 -0.67 11.23 9.05
CA ILE A 24 -0.43 12.64 8.73
C ILE A 24 0.82 12.73 7.86
N GLY A 25 0.64 13.05 6.59
CA GLY A 25 1.73 13.10 5.61
C GLY A 25 1.24 12.89 4.19
N GLY A 26 2.14 12.53 3.28
CA GLY A 26 1.77 12.08 1.92
C GLY A 26 1.50 10.58 1.88
N ASP A 27 1.23 10.06 0.67
CA ASP A 27 0.92 8.64 0.41
C ASP A 27 1.92 7.67 1.04
N GLY A 28 3.21 7.99 1.03
CA GLY A 28 4.23 7.16 1.67
C GLY A 28 4.03 6.94 3.18
N THR A 29 3.32 7.84 3.87
CA THR A 29 2.98 7.68 5.29
C THR A 29 1.82 6.70 5.45
N VAL A 30 0.81 6.79 4.59
CA VAL A 30 -0.30 5.83 4.52
C VAL A 30 0.23 4.43 4.20
N LEU A 31 1.13 4.30 3.22
CA LEU A 31 1.73 3.02 2.84
C LEU A 31 2.46 2.35 4.02
N ARG A 32 3.19 3.12 4.83
CA ARG A 32 3.84 2.58 6.05
C ARG A 32 2.84 2.17 7.12
N ALA A 33 1.75 2.92 7.28
CA ALA A 33 0.70 2.61 8.25
C ALA A 33 -0.14 1.39 7.82
N ALA A 34 -0.30 1.16 6.53
CA ALA A 34 -1.19 0.14 5.97
C ALA A 34 -0.89 -1.28 6.49
N SER A 35 0.39 -1.67 6.58
CA SER A 35 0.76 -2.99 7.08
C SER A 35 0.45 -3.17 8.58
N ILE A 36 0.54 -2.10 9.37
CA ILE A 36 0.21 -2.09 10.81
C ILE A 36 -1.30 -2.18 10.98
N ALA A 37 -2.03 -1.34 10.25
CA ALA A 37 -3.48 -1.29 10.25
C ALA A 37 -4.11 -2.63 9.85
N ALA A 38 -3.62 -3.22 8.76
CA ALA A 38 -4.11 -4.51 8.28
C ALA A 38 -3.89 -5.66 9.28
N ARG A 39 -2.75 -5.68 9.98
CA ARG A 39 -2.50 -6.70 11.01
C ARG A 39 -3.38 -6.54 12.24
N ALA A 40 -3.82 -5.33 12.52
CA ALA A 40 -4.66 -5.00 13.67
C ALA A 40 -6.15 -4.94 13.32
N ASP A 41 -6.49 -5.03 12.03
CA ASP A 41 -7.86 -4.85 11.50
C ASP A 41 -8.44 -3.48 11.89
N ILE A 42 -7.65 -2.42 11.68
CA ILE A 42 -8.00 -1.05 12.08
C ILE A 42 -8.02 -0.17 10.83
N PRO A 43 -9.07 0.64 10.61
CA PRO A 43 -9.13 1.57 9.48
C PRO A 43 -8.10 2.72 9.61
N ILE A 44 -7.73 3.28 8.47
CA ILE A 44 -6.83 4.44 8.37
C ILE A 44 -7.61 5.63 7.81
N VAL A 45 -7.34 6.81 8.35
CA VAL A 45 -7.70 8.10 7.74
C VAL A 45 -6.42 8.85 7.41
N GLY A 46 -6.23 9.18 6.15
CA GLY A 46 -5.08 9.95 5.66
C GLY A 46 -5.34 11.46 5.66
N ILE A 47 -4.44 12.22 6.29
CA ILE A 47 -4.43 13.70 6.20
C ILE A 47 -3.23 14.10 5.36
N ASN A 48 -3.48 14.71 4.20
CA ASN A 48 -2.44 15.14 3.28
C ASN A 48 -1.66 16.33 3.86
N CYS A 49 -0.36 16.20 4.02
CA CYS A 49 0.55 17.29 4.38
C CYS A 49 1.71 17.43 3.39
N GLY A 50 1.53 16.89 2.19
CA GLY A 50 2.52 16.86 1.12
C GLY A 50 1.98 17.39 -0.20
N THR A 51 2.53 16.89 -1.28
CA THR A 51 1.97 17.05 -2.63
C THR A 51 0.71 16.20 -2.75
N LEU A 52 -0.17 16.56 -3.70
CA LEU A 52 -1.38 15.80 -4.00
C LEU A 52 -1.07 14.30 -4.12
N GLY A 53 -1.77 13.49 -3.32
CA GLY A 53 -1.66 12.04 -3.30
C GLY A 53 -3.00 11.36 -3.64
N TYR A 54 -2.98 10.04 -3.75
CA TYR A 54 -4.16 9.23 -4.08
C TYR A 54 -4.72 8.48 -2.87
N LEU A 55 -3.99 8.46 -1.74
CA LEU A 55 -4.31 7.63 -0.56
C LEU A 55 -4.74 8.45 0.67
N ASN A 56 -4.78 9.77 0.55
CA ASN A 56 -5.21 10.64 1.64
C ASN A 56 -6.66 11.06 1.45
N ASP A 57 -7.40 11.12 2.54
CA ASP A 57 -8.85 11.38 2.57
C ASP A 57 -9.18 12.84 2.84
N ILE A 58 -8.29 13.55 3.54
CA ILE A 58 -8.53 14.88 4.11
C ILE A 58 -7.35 15.80 3.77
N GLU A 59 -7.65 17.01 3.33
CA GLU A 59 -6.66 18.08 3.18
C GLU A 59 -6.39 18.78 4.54
N PRO A 60 -5.24 19.47 4.70
CA PRO A 60 -4.84 20.07 5.97
C PRO A 60 -5.84 21.11 6.52
N GLU A 61 -6.62 21.70 5.63
CA GLU A 61 -7.64 22.72 5.95
C GLU A 61 -8.94 22.07 6.42
N GLU A 62 -9.19 20.81 6.06
CA GLU A 62 -10.44 20.07 6.27
C GLU A 62 -10.44 19.23 7.55
N THR A 63 -9.57 19.52 8.50
CA THR A 63 -9.47 18.73 9.77
C THR A 63 -10.73 18.72 10.63
N ASP A 64 -11.69 19.59 10.37
CA ASP A 64 -13.02 19.57 10.96
C ASP A 64 -13.85 18.36 10.51
N LEU A 65 -13.55 17.76 9.35
CA LEU A 65 -14.17 16.51 8.89
C LEU A 65 -13.90 15.32 9.83
N LEU A 66 -12.85 15.38 10.67
CA LEU A 66 -12.59 14.38 11.70
C LEU A 66 -13.76 14.23 12.70
N GLN A 67 -14.65 15.22 12.80
CA GLN A 67 -15.89 15.11 13.57
C GLN A 67 -16.78 13.96 13.09
N LYS A 68 -16.73 13.62 11.81
CA LYS A 68 -17.51 12.53 11.22
C LYS A 68 -17.15 11.17 11.81
N LEU A 69 -15.90 10.98 12.25
CA LEU A 69 -15.47 9.75 12.95
C LEU A 69 -16.27 9.52 14.26
N LYS A 70 -16.74 10.58 14.88
CA LYS A 70 -17.52 10.50 16.13
C LYS A 70 -19.01 10.25 15.90
N THR A 71 -19.50 10.62 14.74
CA THR A 71 -20.93 10.52 14.37
C THR A 71 -21.22 9.34 13.45
N ASP A 72 -20.20 8.52 13.16
CA ASP A 72 -20.25 7.40 12.20
C ASP A 72 -20.78 7.83 10.81
N ASP A 73 -20.50 9.11 10.43
CA ASP A 73 -20.87 9.68 9.12
C ASP A 73 -19.70 9.54 8.12
N TYR A 74 -19.30 8.31 7.89
CA TYR A 74 -18.25 7.95 6.92
C TYR A 74 -18.50 6.56 6.33
N SER A 75 -17.80 6.24 5.25
CA SER A 75 -17.71 4.89 4.68
C SER A 75 -16.29 4.35 4.83
N ILE A 76 -16.15 3.03 4.86
CA ILE A 76 -14.85 2.36 4.87
C ILE A 76 -14.69 1.65 3.54
N ASP A 77 -13.63 2.00 2.81
CA ASP A 77 -13.22 1.30 1.61
C ASP A 77 -12.22 0.19 1.97
N SER A 78 -12.48 -1.02 1.49
CA SER A 78 -11.58 -2.15 1.66
C SER A 78 -10.60 -2.23 0.48
N LEU A 79 -9.32 -2.15 0.77
CA LEU A 79 -8.27 -2.23 -0.25
C LEU A 79 -7.53 -3.56 -0.16
N MET A 80 -7.25 -4.16 -1.33
CA MET A 80 -6.44 -5.37 -1.44
C MET A 80 -4.99 -5.09 -1.05
N LEU A 81 -4.37 -5.98 -0.26
CA LEU A 81 -2.93 -6.01 -0.01
C LEU A 81 -2.30 -7.27 -0.60
N LEU A 82 -1.02 -7.20 -0.94
CA LEU A 82 -0.21 -8.38 -1.22
C LEU A 82 0.38 -8.92 0.09
N ALA A 83 0.14 -10.19 0.37
CA ALA A 83 0.90 -10.94 1.36
C ALA A 83 2.10 -11.59 0.63
N VAL A 84 3.30 -11.16 0.99
CA VAL A 84 4.53 -11.56 0.29
C VAL A 84 5.41 -12.36 1.23
N THR A 85 5.83 -13.54 0.79
CA THR A 85 6.84 -14.35 1.49
C THR A 85 8.11 -14.42 0.64
N LEU A 86 9.18 -13.79 1.12
CA LEU A 86 10.50 -13.90 0.52
C LEU A 86 11.23 -15.12 1.07
N CYS A 87 11.41 -16.13 0.23
CA CYS A 87 12.17 -17.33 0.57
C CYS A 87 13.59 -17.24 0.01
N ARG A 88 14.60 -17.28 0.88
CA ARG A 88 16.01 -17.26 0.47
C ARG A 88 16.57 -18.68 0.33
N ARG A 89 17.70 -18.79 -0.41
CA ARG A 89 18.37 -20.08 -0.65
C ARG A 89 18.89 -20.75 0.63
N ASP A 90 19.17 -19.97 1.67
CA ASP A 90 19.59 -20.46 2.98
C ASP A 90 18.43 -20.99 3.85
N GLY A 91 17.20 -20.95 3.32
CA GLY A 91 15.98 -21.40 4.00
C GLY A 91 15.31 -20.32 4.85
N THR A 92 15.90 -19.12 4.96
CA THR A 92 15.24 -18.01 5.67
C THR A 92 14.03 -17.50 4.91
N GLN A 93 13.01 -17.10 5.65
CA GLN A 93 11.79 -16.52 5.11
C GLN A 93 11.48 -15.19 5.79
N GLU A 94 10.99 -14.24 5.03
CA GLU A 94 10.50 -12.96 5.50
C GLU A 94 9.12 -12.68 4.93
N GLU A 95 8.21 -12.15 5.75
CA GLU A 95 6.84 -11.87 5.36
C GLU A 95 6.56 -10.37 5.39
N PHE A 96 5.89 -9.88 4.36
CA PHE A 96 5.51 -8.49 4.19
C PHE A 96 4.03 -8.39 3.81
N LEU A 97 3.37 -7.32 4.27
CA LEU A 97 2.08 -6.87 3.73
C LEU A 97 2.30 -5.56 3.00
N VAL A 98 1.88 -5.49 1.75
CA VAL A 98 2.18 -4.39 0.85
C VAL A 98 0.90 -3.88 0.20
N LEU A 99 0.65 -2.56 0.29
CA LEU A 99 -0.55 -1.95 -0.28
C LEU A 99 -0.39 -1.66 -1.78
N ASN A 100 0.76 -1.19 -2.23
CA ASN A 100 0.99 -0.87 -3.64
C ASN A 100 1.57 -2.05 -4.43
N GLU A 101 2.88 -2.23 -4.38
CA GLU A 101 3.58 -3.21 -5.20
C GLU A 101 4.83 -3.75 -4.52
N VAL A 102 5.28 -4.90 -5.02
CA VAL A 102 6.59 -5.49 -4.74
C VAL A 102 7.40 -5.53 -6.02
N LEU A 103 8.61 -5.01 -5.96
CA LEU A 103 9.60 -5.14 -7.02
C LEU A 103 10.57 -6.27 -6.69
N PHE A 104 10.58 -7.30 -7.53
CA PHE A 104 11.68 -8.25 -7.60
C PHE A 104 12.68 -7.77 -8.65
N SER A 105 13.91 -7.42 -8.27
CA SER A 105 14.91 -6.86 -9.18
C SER A 105 16.27 -7.55 -9.05
N ARG A 106 17.06 -7.42 -10.09
CA ARG A 106 18.46 -7.87 -10.12
C ARG A 106 19.37 -7.11 -9.13
N GLY A 107 18.88 -6.04 -8.53
CA GLY A 107 19.65 -5.19 -7.62
C GLY A 107 20.85 -4.54 -8.30
N ALA A 108 22.03 -4.62 -7.67
CA ALA A 108 23.28 -4.05 -8.20
C ALA A 108 23.98 -4.96 -9.24
N SER A 109 23.42 -6.11 -9.60
CA SER A 109 23.98 -6.99 -10.62
C SER A 109 24.00 -6.30 -11.99
N PRO A 110 25.12 -6.35 -12.75
CA PRO A 110 25.14 -5.83 -14.11
C PRO A 110 24.46 -6.78 -15.13
N ARG A 111 24.11 -8.00 -14.70
CA ARG A 111 23.47 -9.00 -15.56
C ARG A 111 21.96 -8.90 -15.42
N ILE A 112 21.26 -9.06 -16.53
CA ILE A 112 19.83 -9.24 -16.59
C ILE A 112 19.40 -10.42 -15.69
N ALA A 113 18.24 -10.33 -15.07
CA ALA A 113 17.68 -11.42 -14.29
C ALA A 113 16.81 -12.30 -15.19
N ASP A 114 17.01 -13.62 -15.11
CA ASP A 114 16.07 -14.60 -15.66
C ASP A 114 15.07 -14.96 -14.55
N ILE A 115 13.81 -14.64 -14.78
CA ILE A 115 12.73 -14.74 -13.78
C ILE A 115 11.66 -15.68 -14.35
N HIS A 116 11.35 -16.74 -13.61
CA HIS A 116 10.31 -17.70 -13.98
C HIS A 116 9.05 -17.41 -13.13
N LEU A 117 7.95 -17.09 -13.79
CA LEU A 117 6.66 -16.82 -13.15
C LEU A 117 5.80 -18.08 -13.13
N TYR A 118 5.28 -18.38 -11.95
CA TYR A 118 4.32 -19.45 -11.73
C TYR A 118 3.06 -18.93 -11.04
N SER A 119 1.90 -19.49 -11.35
CA SER A 119 0.64 -19.30 -10.62
C SER A 119 0.10 -20.68 -10.24
N ASP A 120 -0.15 -20.88 -8.95
CA ASP A 120 -0.64 -22.16 -8.40
C ASP A 120 0.18 -23.39 -8.86
N GLY A 121 1.50 -23.22 -8.96
CA GLY A 121 2.43 -24.24 -9.42
C GLY A 121 2.45 -24.46 -10.94
N VAL A 122 1.64 -23.74 -11.71
CA VAL A 122 1.64 -23.79 -13.18
C VAL A 122 2.55 -22.69 -13.71
N HIS A 123 3.48 -23.05 -14.61
CA HIS A 123 4.35 -22.09 -15.30
C HIS A 123 3.50 -21.14 -16.17
N VAL A 124 3.68 -19.85 -16.00
CA VAL A 124 2.96 -18.80 -16.73
C VAL A 124 3.85 -18.19 -17.82
N SER A 125 5.05 -17.73 -17.45
CA SER A 125 5.97 -17.06 -18.38
C SER A 125 7.38 -16.98 -17.82
N ASP A 126 8.34 -16.77 -18.73
CA ASP A 126 9.72 -16.46 -18.43
C ASP A 126 10.03 -15.02 -18.85
N TYR A 127 10.78 -14.31 -18.03
CA TYR A 127 11.19 -12.94 -18.28
C TYR A 127 12.70 -12.81 -18.13
N SER A 128 13.34 -12.20 -19.13
CA SER A 128 14.71 -11.68 -19.03
C SER A 128 14.61 -10.16 -18.90
N ALA A 129 14.70 -9.63 -17.67
CA ALA A 129 14.38 -8.24 -17.37
C ALA A 129 15.23 -7.70 -16.21
N ASP A 130 15.24 -6.40 -16.01
CA ASP A 130 15.81 -5.78 -14.81
C ASP A 130 15.01 -6.12 -13.55
N GLY A 131 13.75 -6.50 -13.70
CA GLY A 131 12.90 -6.95 -12.62
C GLY A 131 11.46 -7.21 -13.04
N LEU A 132 10.65 -7.67 -12.09
CA LEU A 132 9.20 -7.77 -12.20
C LEU A 132 8.53 -7.02 -11.06
N ILE A 133 7.50 -6.27 -11.38
CA ILE A 133 6.62 -5.60 -10.42
C ILE A 133 5.35 -6.42 -10.26
N PHE A 134 5.03 -6.80 -9.04
CA PHE A 134 3.76 -7.39 -8.66
C PHE A 134 2.94 -6.33 -7.94
N SER A 135 1.84 -5.90 -8.54
CA SER A 135 1.07 -4.74 -8.08
C SER A 135 -0.36 -5.12 -7.73
N THR A 136 -0.87 -4.53 -6.64
CA THR A 136 -2.31 -4.47 -6.35
C THR A 136 -3.00 -3.51 -7.32
N PRO A 137 -4.33 -3.47 -7.35
CA PRO A 137 -5.05 -2.41 -8.08
C PRO A 137 -4.69 -1.00 -7.59
N THR A 138 -4.55 -0.80 -6.28
CA THR A 138 -4.11 0.48 -5.69
C THR A 138 -2.73 0.88 -6.20
N GLY A 139 -1.77 -0.05 -6.22
CA GLY A 139 -0.42 0.18 -6.72
C GLY A 139 -0.32 0.29 -8.26
N SER A 140 -1.38 -0.03 -9.00
CA SER A 140 -1.37 0.05 -10.47
C SER A 140 -1.09 1.47 -10.99
N THR A 141 -1.38 2.50 -10.20
CA THR A 141 -1.10 3.91 -10.51
C THR A 141 0.27 4.41 -10.04
N ALA A 142 1.04 3.55 -9.35
CA ALA A 142 2.36 3.86 -8.81
C ALA A 142 3.50 3.42 -9.76
N TYR A 143 4.45 2.64 -9.30
CA TYR A 143 5.60 2.24 -10.11
C TYR A 143 5.23 1.31 -11.27
N SER A 144 4.19 0.48 -11.11
CA SER A 144 3.66 -0.35 -12.20
C SER A 144 3.27 0.49 -13.42
N LEU A 145 2.58 1.63 -13.22
CA LEU A 145 2.21 2.55 -14.30
C LEU A 145 3.45 3.12 -15.00
N SER A 146 4.46 3.54 -14.23
CA SER A 146 5.72 4.06 -14.78
C SER A 146 6.48 3.04 -15.61
N ALA A 147 6.32 1.75 -15.29
CA ALA A 147 6.90 0.63 -16.05
C ALA A 147 6.04 0.20 -17.25
N GLY A 148 4.93 0.87 -17.53
CA GLY A 148 4.04 0.57 -18.65
C GLY A 148 2.91 -0.40 -18.33
N GLY A 149 2.67 -0.68 -17.05
CA GLY A 149 1.53 -1.48 -16.59
C GLY A 149 0.19 -0.76 -16.76
N PRO A 150 -0.93 -1.49 -16.78
CA PRO A 150 -2.27 -0.94 -16.89
C PRO A 150 -2.76 -0.32 -15.58
N ILE A 151 -3.65 0.67 -15.66
CA ILE A 151 -4.42 1.15 -14.51
C ILE A 151 -5.55 0.16 -14.22
N ILE A 152 -5.65 -0.28 -12.99
CA ILE A 152 -6.65 -1.24 -12.52
C ILE A 152 -7.58 -0.55 -11.53
N HIS A 153 -8.89 -0.77 -11.69
CA HIS A 153 -9.87 -0.22 -10.74
C HIS A 153 -9.68 -0.83 -9.35
N PRO A 154 -9.67 -0.05 -8.25
CA PRO A 154 -9.38 -0.55 -6.90
C PRO A 154 -10.32 -1.67 -6.40
N SER A 155 -11.54 -1.76 -6.92
CA SER A 155 -12.50 -2.80 -6.54
C SER A 155 -12.23 -4.18 -7.15
N LEU A 156 -11.24 -4.30 -8.04
CA LEU A 156 -10.88 -5.59 -8.63
C LEU A 156 -9.87 -6.33 -7.75
N GLU A 157 -10.14 -7.59 -7.45
CA GLU A 157 -9.19 -8.46 -6.76
C GLU A 157 -8.25 -9.10 -7.79
N SER A 158 -7.18 -8.40 -8.12
CA SER A 158 -6.22 -8.86 -9.14
C SER A 158 -4.78 -8.47 -8.78
N ILE A 159 -3.83 -9.28 -9.24
CA ILE A 159 -2.41 -8.97 -9.19
C ILE A 159 -1.93 -8.70 -10.61
N THR A 160 -1.40 -7.51 -10.84
CA THR A 160 -0.78 -7.14 -12.12
C THR A 160 0.71 -7.45 -12.06
N VAL A 161 1.22 -8.11 -13.09
CA VAL A 161 2.66 -8.37 -13.25
C VAL A 161 3.20 -7.54 -14.40
N THR A 162 4.14 -6.64 -14.09
CA THR A 162 4.71 -5.71 -15.06
C THR A 162 6.24 -5.89 -15.10
N PRO A 163 6.82 -6.28 -16.25
CA PRO A 163 8.27 -6.37 -16.38
C PRO A 163 8.92 -4.99 -16.45
N VAL A 164 10.13 -4.87 -15.91
CA VAL A 164 10.95 -3.66 -15.93
C VAL A 164 12.09 -3.86 -16.91
N CYS A 165 12.16 -3.07 -17.97
CA CYS A 165 13.17 -3.16 -19.03
C CYS A 165 13.35 -4.61 -19.52
N PRO A 166 12.31 -5.23 -20.06
CA PRO A 166 12.36 -6.60 -20.57
C PRO A 166 13.19 -6.70 -21.87
#